data_4591f200f969c7552346d0c8c43da127
#
_entry.id   4591f200f969c7552346d0c8c43da127
#
_cell.length_a   1.000
_cell.length_b   1.000
_cell.length_c   1.000
_cell.angle_alpha   90.00
_cell.angle_beta   90.00
_cell.angle_gamma   90.00
#
_symmetry.space_group_name_H-M   'P 1'
#
loop_
_entity.id
_entity.type
_entity.pdbx_description
1 polymer ?
#
loop_
_entity_poly.entity_id
_entity_poly.type
_entity_poly.pdbx_seq_one_letter_code
_entity_poly.pdbx_strand_id
1 'polypeptide(L)'
;MIRFETINESGRQLADMLQRENLPFEGEAIVFIGALGICVRRIQPLIHDKASDPAVVCVDTTGRYVIPVLSGHIGGANELARQIARITGGKAIITTQSDLKGLWALDTLARDYGWGMIPLSREEMNHAIATFVAERPTALIIECDDRGTRHLVETCPKHVTLFAGRAAYETAICNGVVFELLIVVSPQVEKPHCDVPTIHYIPRILTLGIGCQRDVSTEAAQAIIAGVRQAGYLPEAIGSIATVELKKDEPLVAELDQLLPWAEKCIFTSDELAAIEVPHPSQRVEAEVGSPSVAEAAALMAAQDGTLVVEKQKGCFNGRHYTFAVASPRREARHGHIEIVGAGPGDPELVSVRGRRFLEQADLILYAGSLVPRALTECAKQGAVVRSSAGMTLDEQFSLMKTHYDQGGLVVRLHTGDPCIYGAIDEQMALFDRHGMDYHITPGISSFLAAAAELRSQLTLPGRTQTIILTRGEGRTPVPERERLSELARHGATLCIFLSAGLAQQVQDELLAGGYDGTTPVAACYRLTWPDQKIYRGELKDLARIISENKLTLTTMIVVGEAIGNREGHSLLYDPTFAHLFRREGFTDNV
;
A
#
# COMPACT_ATOMS: atom_id res chain seq x y z
N MET A 1 -7.67 -31.71 -11.29
CA MET A 1 -6.78 -32.55 -12.14
C MET A 1 -6.58 -31.87 -13.49
N ILE A 2 -5.31 -31.74 -13.98
CA ILE A 2 -5.01 -31.12 -15.29
C ILE A 2 -5.00 -32.20 -16.36
N ARG A 3 -5.81 -32.06 -17.42
CA ARG A 3 -5.82 -32.92 -18.61
C ARG A 3 -5.08 -32.21 -19.76
N PHE A 4 -4.08 -32.87 -20.34
CA PHE A 4 -3.35 -32.36 -21.50
C PHE A 4 -3.93 -32.95 -22.79
N GLU A 5 -4.23 -32.10 -23.76
CA GLU A 5 -4.66 -32.50 -25.12
C GLU A 5 -3.69 -31.95 -26.15
N THR A 6 -3.20 -32.82 -27.02
CA THR A 6 -2.20 -32.49 -28.04
C THR A 6 -2.64 -32.94 -29.43
N ILE A 7 -2.17 -32.28 -30.48
CA ILE A 7 -2.52 -32.61 -31.88
C ILE A 7 -1.35 -33.16 -32.69
N ASN A 8 -0.11 -33.04 -32.21
CA ASN A 8 1.10 -33.47 -32.91
C ASN A 8 2.22 -33.83 -31.92
N GLU A 9 3.33 -34.34 -32.45
CA GLU A 9 4.45 -34.82 -31.65
C GLU A 9 5.14 -33.71 -30.83
N SER A 10 5.32 -32.54 -31.44
CA SER A 10 5.90 -31.38 -30.69
C SER A 10 5.01 -30.98 -29.52
N GLY A 11 3.70 -31.02 -29.68
CA GLY A 11 2.76 -30.78 -28.59
C GLY A 11 2.83 -31.85 -27.49
N ARG A 12 3.07 -33.13 -27.83
CA ARG A 12 3.27 -34.19 -26.83
C ARG A 12 4.53 -33.96 -25.99
N GLN A 13 5.63 -33.62 -26.65
CA GLN A 13 6.89 -33.32 -25.94
C GLN A 13 6.73 -32.16 -24.94
N LEU A 14 5.99 -31.11 -25.33
CA LEU A 14 5.69 -30.00 -24.44
C LEU A 14 4.75 -30.42 -23.29
N ALA A 15 3.74 -31.27 -23.57
CA ALA A 15 2.85 -31.82 -22.53
C ALA A 15 3.64 -32.64 -21.50
N ASP A 16 4.54 -33.53 -21.98
CA ASP A 16 5.37 -34.37 -21.11
C ASP A 16 6.30 -33.53 -20.23
N MET A 17 6.82 -32.43 -20.75
CA MET A 17 7.62 -31.47 -19.98
C MET A 17 6.78 -30.81 -18.89
N LEU A 18 5.60 -30.27 -19.23
CA LEU A 18 4.71 -29.60 -18.28
C LEU A 18 4.15 -30.54 -17.20
N GLN A 19 3.91 -31.82 -17.53
CA GLN A 19 3.46 -32.81 -16.55
C GLN A 19 4.52 -33.12 -15.49
N ARG A 20 5.81 -33.05 -15.82
CA ARG A 20 6.91 -33.26 -14.86
C ARG A 20 7.08 -32.14 -13.87
N GLU A 21 6.65 -30.93 -14.21
CA GLU A 21 6.78 -29.72 -13.37
C GLU A 21 5.73 -29.64 -12.26
N ASN A 22 4.81 -30.61 -12.16
CA ASN A 22 3.78 -30.72 -11.11
C ASN A 22 3.06 -29.38 -10.84
N LEU A 23 2.41 -28.84 -11.87
CA LEU A 23 1.68 -27.57 -11.81
C LEU A 23 0.66 -27.57 -10.63
N PRO A 24 0.78 -26.66 -9.66
CA PRO A 24 -0.16 -26.55 -8.56
C PRO A 24 -1.48 -25.99 -9.09
N PHE A 25 -2.49 -26.84 -9.20
CA PHE A 25 -3.81 -26.45 -9.67
C PHE A 25 -4.90 -27.25 -8.95
N GLU A 26 -5.83 -26.53 -8.33
CA GLU A 26 -7.01 -27.10 -7.70
C GLU A 26 -8.20 -27.05 -8.66
N GLY A 27 -8.87 -28.19 -8.88
CA GLY A 27 -10.02 -28.32 -9.77
C GLY A 27 -9.72 -29.09 -11.05
N GLU A 28 -10.57 -28.90 -12.06
CA GLU A 28 -10.45 -29.51 -13.39
C GLU A 28 -9.95 -28.48 -14.42
N ALA A 29 -8.89 -28.82 -15.14
CA ALA A 29 -8.36 -27.98 -16.19
C ALA A 29 -7.99 -28.78 -17.44
N ILE A 30 -8.11 -28.12 -18.59
CA ILE A 30 -7.67 -28.64 -19.89
C ILE A 30 -6.55 -27.71 -20.40
N VAL A 31 -5.38 -28.29 -20.60
CA VAL A 31 -4.27 -27.62 -21.30
C VAL A 31 -4.21 -28.22 -22.72
N PHE A 32 -4.72 -27.44 -23.67
CA PHE A 32 -4.70 -27.79 -25.08
C PHE A 32 -3.45 -27.25 -25.76
N ILE A 33 -2.63 -28.15 -26.33
CA ILE A 33 -1.39 -27.74 -27.01
C ILE A 33 -1.59 -27.85 -28.52
N GLY A 34 -1.72 -26.69 -29.16
CA GLY A 34 -1.99 -26.58 -30.58
C GLY A 34 -2.60 -25.25 -31.00
N ALA A 35 -3.20 -25.19 -32.17
CA ALA A 35 -3.80 -23.97 -32.69
C ALA A 35 -5.09 -23.60 -31.93
N LEU A 36 -5.25 -22.32 -31.55
CA LEU A 36 -6.42 -21.82 -30.81
C LEU A 36 -7.75 -22.15 -31.47
N GLY A 37 -7.87 -22.05 -32.80
CA GLY A 37 -9.10 -22.42 -33.51
C GLY A 37 -9.49 -23.90 -33.42
N ILE A 38 -8.52 -24.80 -33.22
CA ILE A 38 -8.80 -26.23 -32.99
C ILE A 38 -9.23 -26.41 -31.52
N CYS A 39 -8.58 -25.74 -30.58
CA CYS A 39 -8.95 -25.70 -29.17
C CYS A 39 -10.44 -25.34 -29.01
N VAL A 40 -10.87 -24.21 -29.59
CA VAL A 40 -12.24 -23.71 -29.49
C VAL A 40 -13.26 -24.73 -30.00
N ARG A 41 -12.97 -25.41 -31.14
CA ARG A 41 -13.88 -26.46 -31.65
C ARG A 41 -13.94 -27.70 -30.74
N ARG A 42 -12.83 -28.04 -30.08
CA ARG A 42 -12.75 -29.19 -29.18
C ARG A 42 -13.49 -28.95 -27.87
N ILE A 43 -13.44 -27.75 -27.32
CA ILE A 43 -14.08 -27.42 -26.05
C ILE A 43 -15.57 -27.08 -26.20
N GLN A 44 -16.08 -26.89 -27.42
CA GLN A 44 -17.47 -26.51 -27.66
C GLN A 44 -18.50 -27.37 -26.88
N PRO A 45 -18.35 -28.71 -26.77
CA PRO A 45 -19.28 -29.52 -25.99
C PRO A 45 -19.21 -29.30 -24.47
N LEU A 46 -18.18 -28.63 -23.98
CA LEU A 46 -17.94 -28.36 -22.56
C LEU A 46 -18.38 -26.97 -22.14
N ILE A 47 -18.82 -26.14 -23.08
CA ILE A 47 -19.23 -24.76 -22.80
C ILE A 47 -20.72 -24.77 -22.43
N HIS A 48 -20.97 -24.55 -21.14
CA HIS A 48 -22.33 -24.54 -20.59
C HIS A 48 -22.60 -23.27 -19.80
N ASP A 49 -21.79 -23.00 -18.75
CA ASP A 49 -21.96 -21.87 -17.84
C ASP A 49 -20.63 -21.41 -17.26
N LYS A 50 -20.47 -20.10 -17.14
CA LYS A 50 -19.25 -19.45 -16.59
C LYS A 50 -18.82 -19.99 -15.21
N ALA A 51 -19.77 -20.49 -14.41
CA ALA A 51 -19.51 -20.97 -13.06
C ALA A 51 -19.11 -22.46 -13.01
N SER A 52 -19.52 -23.25 -14.01
CA SER A 52 -19.32 -24.70 -14.04
C SER A 52 -18.31 -25.15 -15.09
N ASP A 53 -18.00 -24.32 -16.08
CA ASP A 53 -17.08 -24.67 -17.16
C ASP A 53 -15.65 -24.88 -16.62
N PRO A 54 -14.93 -25.91 -17.08
CA PRO A 54 -13.57 -26.16 -16.65
C PRO A 54 -12.62 -25.04 -17.10
N ALA A 55 -11.50 -24.89 -16.39
CA ALA A 55 -10.41 -24.02 -16.85
C ALA A 55 -9.84 -24.54 -18.17
N VAL A 56 -9.74 -23.72 -19.20
CA VAL A 56 -9.11 -24.10 -20.47
C VAL A 56 -8.01 -23.13 -20.83
N VAL A 57 -6.81 -23.68 -21.03
CA VAL A 57 -5.64 -22.93 -21.50
C VAL A 57 -5.15 -23.52 -22.82
N CYS A 58 -5.02 -22.68 -23.84
CA CYS A 58 -4.43 -23.04 -25.13
C CYS A 58 -2.97 -22.60 -25.18
N VAL A 59 -2.07 -23.53 -25.50
CA VAL A 59 -0.63 -23.28 -25.64
C VAL A 59 -0.22 -23.60 -27.06
N ASP A 60 0.53 -22.73 -27.73
CA ASP A 60 1.10 -23.10 -29.03
C ASP A 60 2.16 -24.18 -28.88
N THR A 61 2.44 -24.92 -29.93
CA THR A 61 3.35 -26.08 -29.89
C THR A 61 4.83 -25.72 -29.58
N THR A 62 5.16 -24.42 -29.56
CA THR A 62 6.50 -23.95 -29.18
C THR A 62 6.54 -23.45 -27.73
N GLY A 63 5.40 -23.38 -27.04
CA GLY A 63 5.30 -22.86 -25.68
C GLY A 63 5.44 -21.33 -25.57
N ARG A 64 5.46 -20.61 -26.70
CA ARG A 64 5.70 -19.16 -26.74
C ARG A 64 4.50 -18.34 -26.29
N TYR A 65 3.30 -18.77 -26.65
CA TYR A 65 2.07 -18.08 -26.30
C TYR A 65 1.14 -19.00 -25.51
N VAL A 66 0.71 -18.56 -24.35
CA VAL A 66 -0.17 -19.27 -23.44
C VAL A 66 -1.44 -18.45 -23.25
N ILE A 67 -2.58 -18.97 -23.73
CA ILE A 67 -3.82 -18.21 -23.84
C ILE A 67 -4.89 -18.87 -22.98
N PRO A 68 -5.38 -18.25 -21.90
CA PRO A 68 -6.56 -18.72 -21.20
C PRO A 68 -7.79 -18.51 -22.09
N VAL A 69 -8.54 -19.57 -22.35
CA VAL A 69 -9.65 -19.57 -23.31
C VAL A 69 -11.00 -19.55 -22.61
N LEU A 70 -11.12 -20.28 -21.47
CA LEU A 70 -12.35 -20.43 -20.73
C LEU A 70 -12.08 -20.41 -19.22
N SER A 71 -13.04 -19.90 -18.44
CA SER A 71 -13.02 -19.85 -16.97
C SER A 71 -11.75 -19.19 -16.40
N GLY A 72 -11.42 -17.98 -16.90
CA GLY A 72 -10.21 -17.24 -16.56
C GLY A 72 -10.02 -17.00 -15.06
N HIS A 73 -11.04 -16.44 -14.36
CA HIS A 73 -10.99 -16.14 -12.92
C HIS A 73 -11.51 -17.31 -12.09
N ILE A 74 -12.81 -17.61 -12.16
CA ILE A 74 -13.45 -18.62 -11.30
C ILE A 74 -12.80 -19.99 -11.49
N GLY A 75 -12.56 -20.42 -12.72
CA GLY A 75 -11.89 -21.68 -13.02
C GLY A 75 -10.37 -21.64 -12.89
N GLY A 76 -9.73 -20.46 -12.74
CA GLY A 76 -8.28 -20.32 -12.53
C GLY A 76 -7.42 -20.40 -13.80
N ALA A 77 -8.01 -20.35 -15.02
CA ALA A 77 -7.25 -20.47 -16.28
C ALA A 77 -6.21 -19.34 -16.46
N ASN A 78 -6.46 -18.12 -15.93
CA ASN A 78 -5.50 -17.01 -16.01
C ASN A 78 -4.23 -17.32 -15.21
N GLU A 79 -4.36 -17.84 -14.00
CA GLU A 79 -3.20 -18.17 -13.17
C GLU A 79 -2.46 -19.40 -13.72
N LEU A 80 -3.19 -20.43 -14.16
CA LEU A 80 -2.58 -21.57 -14.84
C LEU A 80 -1.80 -21.15 -16.10
N ALA A 81 -2.33 -20.21 -16.87
CA ALA A 81 -1.63 -19.66 -18.03
C ALA A 81 -0.33 -18.93 -17.65
N ARG A 82 -0.34 -18.16 -16.54
CA ARG A 82 0.88 -17.52 -16.03
C ARG A 82 1.93 -18.52 -15.56
N GLN A 83 1.51 -19.59 -14.88
CA GLN A 83 2.39 -20.66 -14.42
C GLN A 83 3.05 -21.38 -15.61
N ILE A 84 2.26 -21.79 -16.59
CA ILE A 84 2.77 -22.43 -17.81
C ILE A 84 3.74 -21.48 -18.54
N ALA A 85 3.40 -20.21 -18.69
CA ALA A 85 4.27 -19.24 -19.35
C ALA A 85 5.61 -19.05 -18.62
N ARG A 86 5.65 -19.07 -17.28
CA ARG A 86 6.91 -19.04 -16.52
C ARG A 86 7.78 -20.26 -16.79
N ILE A 87 7.17 -21.44 -16.85
CA ILE A 87 7.90 -22.71 -17.10
C ILE A 87 8.44 -22.76 -18.53
N THR A 88 7.64 -22.37 -19.51
CA THR A 88 8.04 -22.42 -20.93
C THR A 88 8.94 -21.24 -21.35
N GLY A 89 9.10 -20.21 -20.51
CA GLY A 89 9.70 -18.93 -20.91
C GLY A 89 8.85 -18.15 -21.91
N GLY A 90 7.57 -18.55 -22.08
CA GLY A 90 6.60 -17.94 -22.98
C GLY A 90 5.89 -16.72 -22.37
N LYS A 91 4.85 -16.25 -23.08
CA LYS A 91 4.03 -15.11 -22.68
C LYS A 91 2.58 -15.55 -22.47
N ALA A 92 2.03 -15.30 -21.28
CA ALA A 92 0.60 -15.42 -21.02
C ALA A 92 -0.15 -14.26 -21.68
N ILE A 93 -1.19 -14.55 -22.46
CA ILE A 93 -2.03 -13.57 -23.17
C ILE A 93 -3.35 -13.44 -22.41
N ILE A 94 -3.32 -12.70 -21.31
CA ILE A 94 -4.51 -12.44 -20.49
C ILE A 94 -5.30 -11.31 -21.13
N THR A 95 -6.62 -11.49 -21.31
CA THR A 95 -7.50 -10.50 -21.96
C THR A 95 -8.60 -9.96 -21.04
N THR A 96 -8.70 -10.48 -19.82
CA THR A 96 -9.67 -10.01 -18.84
C THR A 96 -9.37 -8.59 -18.39
N GLN A 97 -10.37 -7.73 -18.39
CA GLN A 97 -10.19 -6.29 -18.17
C GLN A 97 -9.66 -5.96 -16.76
N SER A 98 -10.11 -6.70 -15.73
CA SER A 98 -9.61 -6.56 -14.37
C SER A 98 -8.10 -6.85 -14.28
N ASP A 99 -7.63 -7.94 -14.90
CA ASP A 99 -6.20 -8.27 -14.92
C ASP A 99 -5.38 -7.22 -15.68
N LEU A 100 -5.88 -6.71 -16.82
CA LEU A 100 -5.21 -5.69 -17.61
C LEU A 100 -5.06 -4.35 -16.86
N LYS A 101 -6.02 -4.04 -15.98
CA LYS A 101 -6.03 -2.84 -15.16
C LYS A 101 -5.40 -3.03 -13.78
N GLY A 102 -4.99 -4.25 -13.42
CA GLY A 102 -4.49 -4.59 -12.08
C GLY A 102 -5.55 -4.44 -10.99
N LEU A 103 -6.83 -4.65 -11.33
CA LEU A 103 -7.96 -4.58 -10.39
C LEU A 103 -8.23 -5.94 -9.76
N TRP A 104 -8.86 -5.94 -8.58
CA TRP A 104 -9.27 -7.15 -7.89
C TRP A 104 -10.34 -7.91 -8.68
N ALA A 105 -10.26 -9.24 -8.69
CA ALA A 105 -11.32 -10.11 -9.21
C ALA A 105 -12.34 -10.34 -8.08
N LEU A 106 -13.39 -9.51 -8.00
CA LEU A 106 -14.35 -9.51 -6.89
C LEU A 106 -15.07 -10.86 -6.72
N ASP A 107 -15.23 -11.62 -7.78
CA ASP A 107 -15.87 -12.94 -7.78
C ASP A 107 -14.98 -14.06 -7.20
N THR A 108 -13.68 -13.83 -7.02
CA THR A 108 -12.75 -14.84 -6.50
C THR A 108 -12.16 -14.50 -5.14
N LEU A 109 -12.24 -13.27 -4.65
CA LEU A 109 -11.63 -12.84 -3.39
C LEU A 109 -12.02 -13.75 -2.21
N ALA A 110 -13.30 -14.13 -2.11
CA ALA A 110 -13.75 -15.01 -1.03
C ALA A 110 -13.01 -16.36 -1.05
N ARG A 111 -12.87 -16.97 -2.22
CA ARG A 111 -12.13 -18.23 -2.40
C ARG A 111 -10.62 -18.03 -2.16
N ASP A 112 -10.04 -16.99 -2.72
CA ASP A 112 -8.59 -16.78 -2.72
C ASP A 112 -8.05 -16.53 -1.30
N TYR A 113 -8.90 -16.02 -0.38
CA TYR A 113 -8.56 -15.80 1.02
C TYR A 113 -9.29 -16.74 2.01
N GLY A 114 -10.07 -17.69 1.51
CA GLY A 114 -10.84 -18.60 2.36
C GLY A 114 -11.96 -17.92 3.14
N TRP A 115 -12.44 -16.77 2.67
CA TRP A 115 -13.56 -16.05 3.28
C TRP A 115 -14.91 -16.67 2.93
N GLY A 116 -15.91 -16.42 3.77
CA GLY A 116 -17.30 -16.50 3.39
C GLY A 116 -17.73 -15.26 2.60
N MET A 117 -18.95 -15.28 2.10
CA MET A 117 -19.58 -14.12 1.45
C MET A 117 -21.10 -14.20 1.67
N ILE A 118 -21.75 -13.07 1.90
CA ILE A 118 -23.21 -13.02 1.87
C ILE A 118 -23.65 -13.32 0.43
N PRO A 119 -24.54 -14.33 0.20
CA PRO A 119 -24.95 -14.69 -1.14
C PRO A 119 -25.54 -13.51 -1.91
N LEU A 120 -25.08 -13.33 -3.13
CA LEU A 120 -25.61 -12.40 -4.12
C LEU A 120 -26.16 -13.20 -5.31
N SER A 121 -27.19 -12.67 -5.95
CA SER A 121 -27.61 -13.20 -7.25
C SER A 121 -26.51 -12.98 -8.29
N ARG A 122 -26.55 -13.77 -9.37
CA ARG A 122 -25.62 -13.61 -10.48
C ARG A 122 -25.67 -12.20 -11.11
N GLU A 123 -26.86 -11.63 -11.19
CA GLU A 123 -27.06 -10.28 -11.73
C GLU A 123 -26.43 -9.21 -10.84
N GLU A 124 -26.62 -9.29 -9.52
CA GLU A 124 -26.02 -8.38 -8.55
C GLU A 124 -24.49 -8.44 -8.58
N MET A 125 -23.91 -9.64 -8.58
CA MET A 125 -22.46 -9.82 -8.68
C MET A 125 -21.91 -9.26 -10.00
N ASN A 126 -22.55 -9.58 -11.14
CA ASN A 126 -22.11 -9.05 -12.43
C ASN A 126 -22.20 -7.53 -12.50
N HIS A 127 -23.25 -6.95 -11.91
CA HIS A 127 -23.39 -5.50 -11.84
C HIS A 127 -22.29 -4.86 -10.98
N ALA A 128 -22.00 -5.43 -9.82
CA ALA A 128 -20.92 -4.97 -8.95
C ALA A 128 -19.55 -5.05 -9.66
N ILE A 129 -19.25 -6.16 -10.34
CA ILE A 129 -18.01 -6.33 -11.12
C ILE A 129 -17.94 -5.29 -12.25
N ALA A 130 -19.02 -5.08 -12.99
CA ALA A 130 -19.06 -4.09 -14.08
C ALA A 130 -18.79 -2.66 -13.56
N THR A 131 -19.42 -2.29 -12.44
CA THR A 131 -19.22 -1.00 -11.75
C THR A 131 -17.76 -0.83 -11.33
N PHE A 132 -17.17 -1.87 -10.71
CA PHE A 132 -15.79 -1.86 -10.24
C PHE A 132 -14.77 -1.75 -11.39
N VAL A 133 -14.94 -2.55 -12.44
CA VAL A 133 -14.06 -2.56 -13.62
C VAL A 133 -14.18 -1.28 -14.45
N ALA A 134 -15.34 -0.60 -14.39
CA ALA A 134 -15.55 0.73 -14.94
C ALA A 134 -14.92 1.85 -14.09
N GLU A 135 -14.23 1.49 -13.00
CA GLU A 135 -13.55 2.40 -12.06
C GLU A 135 -14.51 3.44 -11.46
N ARG A 136 -15.76 3.04 -11.18
CA ARG A 136 -16.74 3.90 -10.52
C ARG A 136 -16.40 4.07 -9.05
N PRO A 137 -16.78 5.21 -8.42
CA PRO A 137 -16.54 5.46 -7.02
C PRO A 137 -16.97 4.29 -6.14
N THR A 138 -16.01 3.65 -5.48
CA THR A 138 -16.23 2.45 -4.67
C THR A 138 -15.78 2.70 -3.24
N ALA A 139 -16.63 2.37 -2.26
CA ALA A 139 -16.25 2.36 -0.84
C ALA A 139 -15.78 0.96 -0.43
N LEU A 140 -14.72 0.88 0.38
CA LEU A 140 -14.25 -0.35 1.01
C LEU A 140 -14.20 -0.15 2.53
N ILE A 141 -15.03 -0.91 3.26
CA ILE A 141 -15.00 -0.95 4.73
C ILE A 141 -14.28 -2.23 5.16
N ILE A 142 -13.25 -2.10 6.00
CA ILE A 142 -12.53 -3.23 6.58
C ILE A 142 -12.63 -3.18 8.11
N GLU A 143 -13.20 -4.21 8.73
CA GLU A 143 -13.41 -4.30 10.18
C GLU A 143 -12.64 -5.45 10.85
N CYS A 144 -11.67 -6.03 10.17
CA CYS A 144 -10.79 -7.08 10.69
C CYS A 144 -9.40 -6.98 10.08
N ASP A 145 -8.46 -7.79 10.58
CA ASP A 145 -7.11 -7.90 10.04
C ASP A 145 -6.79 -9.37 9.74
N ASP A 146 -6.49 -9.66 8.49
CA ASP A 146 -5.99 -10.94 8.02
C ASP A 146 -5.13 -10.76 6.75
N ARG A 147 -4.64 -11.86 6.19
CA ARG A 147 -3.83 -11.81 4.96
C ARG A 147 -4.56 -11.13 3.79
N GLY A 148 -5.87 -11.39 3.64
CA GLY A 148 -6.64 -10.85 2.53
C GLY A 148 -6.91 -9.35 2.69
N THR A 149 -7.24 -8.90 3.88
CA THR A 149 -7.45 -7.48 4.17
C THR A 149 -6.19 -6.66 3.99
N ARG A 150 -5.02 -7.19 4.39
CA ARG A 150 -3.71 -6.57 4.13
C ARG A 150 -3.46 -6.41 2.64
N HIS A 151 -3.71 -7.46 1.84
CA HIS A 151 -3.59 -7.38 0.38
C HIS A 151 -4.51 -6.32 -0.23
N LEU A 152 -5.78 -6.24 0.19
CA LEU A 152 -6.71 -5.21 -0.30
C LEU A 152 -6.23 -3.79 0.04
N VAL A 153 -5.59 -3.61 1.19
CA VAL A 153 -5.00 -2.32 1.59
C VAL A 153 -3.79 -1.97 0.72
N GLU A 154 -2.86 -2.92 0.56
CA GLU A 154 -1.61 -2.72 -0.19
C GLU A 154 -1.84 -2.49 -1.69
N THR A 155 -2.88 -3.11 -2.25
CA THR A 155 -3.19 -3.06 -3.67
C THR A 155 -4.43 -2.23 -4.00
N CYS A 156 -4.85 -1.34 -3.09
CA CYS A 156 -6.08 -0.56 -3.20
C CYS A 156 -6.12 0.28 -4.49
N PRO A 157 -7.09 0.06 -5.39
CA PRO A 157 -7.21 0.83 -6.61
C PRO A 157 -7.59 2.29 -6.34
N LYS A 158 -7.23 3.21 -7.23
CA LYS A 158 -7.45 4.66 -7.07
C LYS A 158 -8.91 5.08 -6.89
N HIS A 159 -9.84 4.36 -7.51
CA HIS A 159 -11.28 4.64 -7.43
C HIS A 159 -11.94 4.06 -6.17
N VAL A 160 -11.16 3.40 -5.31
CA VAL A 160 -11.62 2.80 -4.06
C VAL A 160 -11.21 3.68 -2.88
N THR A 161 -12.20 4.11 -2.10
CA THR A 161 -11.97 4.82 -0.83
C THR A 161 -12.07 3.82 0.31
N LEU A 162 -11.00 3.72 1.10
CA LEU A 162 -10.89 2.81 2.22
C LEU A 162 -11.35 3.47 3.51
N PHE A 163 -12.21 2.77 4.27
CA PHE A 163 -12.71 3.17 5.57
C PHE A 163 -12.28 2.18 6.65
N ALA A 164 -11.78 2.68 7.76
CA ALA A 164 -11.34 1.86 8.91
C ALA A 164 -12.52 1.25 9.70
N GLY A 165 -13.75 1.59 9.34
CA GLY A 165 -14.99 1.08 9.93
C GLY A 165 -16.20 1.84 9.41
N ARG A 166 -17.38 1.39 9.82
CA ARG A 166 -18.69 1.92 9.36
C ARG A 166 -18.91 3.38 9.71
N ALA A 167 -18.56 3.79 10.93
CA ALA A 167 -18.76 5.16 11.39
C ALA A 167 -18.04 6.20 10.49
N ALA A 168 -16.85 5.88 10.00
CA ALA A 168 -16.11 6.73 9.07
C ALA A 168 -16.79 6.80 7.69
N TYR A 169 -17.32 5.68 7.19
CA TYR A 169 -18.09 5.62 5.96
C TYR A 169 -19.39 6.45 6.07
N GLU A 170 -20.17 6.25 7.13
CA GLU A 170 -21.42 6.98 7.39
C GLU A 170 -21.19 8.49 7.49
N THR A 171 -20.11 8.89 8.16
CA THR A 171 -19.68 10.30 8.21
C THR A 171 -19.40 10.85 6.81
N ALA A 172 -18.75 10.10 5.94
CA ALA A 172 -18.47 10.51 4.57
C ALA A 172 -19.77 10.68 3.74
N ILE A 173 -20.70 9.74 3.87
CA ILE A 173 -22.03 9.83 3.22
C ILE A 173 -22.81 11.05 3.73
N CYS A 174 -22.85 11.28 5.04
CA CYS A 174 -23.50 12.48 5.62
C CYS A 174 -22.87 13.79 5.11
N ASN A 175 -21.59 13.77 4.76
CA ASN A 175 -20.89 14.91 4.16
C ASN A 175 -21.10 15.02 2.64
N GLY A 176 -21.97 14.21 2.04
CA GLY A 176 -22.35 14.28 0.63
C GLY A 176 -21.41 13.53 -0.32
N VAL A 177 -20.52 12.66 0.18
CA VAL A 177 -19.72 11.77 -0.68
C VAL A 177 -20.61 10.66 -1.24
N VAL A 178 -20.56 10.43 -2.55
CA VAL A 178 -21.40 9.44 -3.24
C VAL A 178 -20.51 8.29 -3.75
N PHE A 179 -20.97 7.08 -3.49
CA PHE A 179 -20.37 5.84 -4.02
C PHE A 179 -21.38 5.09 -4.89
N GLU A 180 -20.90 4.34 -5.86
CA GLU A 180 -21.72 3.50 -6.73
C GLU A 180 -21.57 1.99 -6.39
N LEU A 181 -20.60 1.64 -5.56
CA LEU A 181 -20.39 0.28 -5.05
C LEU A 181 -19.87 0.36 -3.61
N LEU A 182 -20.34 -0.56 -2.76
CA LEU A 182 -19.83 -0.77 -1.42
C LEU A 182 -19.26 -2.19 -1.29
N ILE A 183 -18.03 -2.29 -0.82
CA ILE A 183 -17.39 -3.55 -0.43
C ILE A 183 -17.20 -3.52 1.09
N VAL A 184 -17.72 -4.53 1.77
CA VAL A 184 -17.59 -4.71 3.22
C VAL A 184 -16.78 -5.98 3.48
N VAL A 185 -15.76 -5.89 4.31
CA VAL A 185 -14.98 -7.03 4.80
C VAL A 185 -15.08 -7.05 6.31
N SER A 186 -16.00 -7.87 6.84
CA SER A 186 -16.41 -7.82 8.24
C SER A 186 -16.97 -9.16 8.73
N PRO A 187 -16.68 -9.57 9.98
CA PRO A 187 -17.33 -10.69 10.63
C PRO A 187 -18.71 -10.36 11.22
N GLN A 188 -19.18 -9.12 11.13
CA GLN A 188 -20.40 -8.63 11.81
C GLN A 188 -21.65 -8.76 10.93
N VAL A 189 -22.80 -8.97 11.57
CA VAL A 189 -24.11 -9.12 10.91
C VAL A 189 -24.62 -7.79 10.36
N GLU A 190 -24.34 -6.68 11.05
CA GLU A 190 -24.90 -5.38 10.73
C GLU A 190 -24.41 -4.89 9.35
N LYS A 191 -25.33 -4.39 8.54
CA LYS A 191 -25.02 -3.80 7.24
C LYS A 191 -25.05 -2.28 7.36
N PRO A 192 -24.10 -1.56 6.74
CA PRO A 192 -24.22 -0.11 6.62
C PRO A 192 -25.50 0.27 5.90
N HIS A 193 -26.15 1.36 6.31
CA HIS A 193 -27.28 1.91 5.58
C HIS A 193 -26.80 2.49 4.24
N CYS A 194 -27.12 1.80 3.15
CA CYS A 194 -26.81 2.29 1.81
C CYS A 194 -27.78 1.70 0.77
N ASP A 195 -28.08 2.50 -0.25
CA ASP A 195 -28.92 2.12 -1.39
C ASP A 195 -28.07 1.65 -2.60
N VAL A 196 -26.75 1.42 -2.41
CA VAL A 196 -25.85 1.01 -3.48
C VAL A 196 -25.59 -0.50 -3.45
N PRO A 197 -25.26 -1.11 -4.59
CA PRO A 197 -24.81 -2.51 -4.66
C PRO A 197 -23.74 -2.78 -3.61
N THR A 198 -23.90 -3.84 -2.82
CA THR A 198 -23.00 -4.15 -1.72
C THR A 198 -22.51 -5.58 -1.80
N ILE A 199 -21.19 -5.79 -1.77
CA ILE A 199 -20.56 -7.09 -1.59
C ILE A 199 -20.06 -7.18 -0.14
N HIS A 200 -20.48 -8.23 0.59
CA HIS A 200 -20.01 -8.46 1.96
C HIS A 200 -19.23 -9.76 2.04
N TYR A 201 -17.91 -9.63 2.18
CA TYR A 201 -17.00 -10.74 2.46
C TYR A 201 -16.90 -10.98 3.96
N ILE A 202 -16.82 -12.26 4.36
CA ILE A 202 -16.84 -12.70 5.76
C ILE A 202 -15.51 -13.42 6.07
N PRO A 203 -14.51 -12.73 6.60
CA PRO A 203 -13.26 -13.35 7.03
C PRO A 203 -13.50 -14.35 8.17
N ARG A 204 -12.92 -15.55 8.05
CA ARG A 204 -13.05 -16.64 9.02
C ARG A 204 -12.02 -16.52 10.14
N ILE A 205 -12.16 -15.48 10.94
CA ILE A 205 -11.18 -15.09 11.96
C ILE A 205 -11.66 -15.35 13.39
N LEU A 206 -12.93 -15.65 13.59
CA LEU A 206 -13.48 -15.85 14.93
C LEU A 206 -13.21 -17.27 15.44
N THR A 207 -12.94 -17.39 16.73
CA THR A 207 -12.82 -18.66 17.44
C THR A 207 -14.01 -18.85 18.38
N LEU A 208 -14.70 -19.96 18.20
CA LEU A 208 -15.81 -20.39 19.06
C LEU A 208 -15.30 -21.37 20.12
N GLY A 209 -15.22 -20.92 21.37
CA GLY A 209 -14.90 -21.78 22.50
C GLY A 209 -16.14 -22.43 23.11
N ILE A 210 -16.07 -23.74 23.39
CA ILE A 210 -17.20 -24.54 23.84
C ILE A 210 -16.84 -25.26 25.14
N GLY A 211 -17.73 -25.13 26.14
CA GLY A 211 -17.76 -25.97 27.36
C GLY A 211 -19.14 -26.60 27.51
N CYS A 212 -19.23 -27.89 27.81
CA CYS A 212 -20.52 -28.57 27.95
C CYS A 212 -20.46 -29.68 29.01
N GLN A 213 -21.60 -30.03 29.56
CA GLN A 213 -21.78 -31.28 30.33
C GLN A 213 -21.72 -32.48 29.33
N ARG A 214 -21.61 -33.70 29.87
CA ARG A 214 -21.66 -34.90 29.03
C ARG A 214 -23.04 -35.07 28.41
N ASP A 215 -23.06 -35.57 27.17
CA ASP A 215 -24.27 -35.92 26.42
C ASP A 215 -25.25 -34.74 26.26
N VAL A 216 -24.76 -33.55 26.04
CA VAL A 216 -25.61 -32.40 25.60
C VAL A 216 -26.16 -32.70 24.23
N SER A 217 -27.47 -32.50 24.03
CA SER A 217 -28.14 -32.72 22.75
C SER A 217 -27.49 -31.90 21.63
N THR A 218 -27.40 -32.48 20.44
CA THR A 218 -26.91 -31.83 19.21
C THR A 218 -27.73 -30.58 18.84
N GLU A 219 -29.02 -30.52 19.21
CA GLU A 219 -29.89 -29.36 19.01
C GLU A 219 -29.38 -28.07 19.69
N ALA A 220 -28.57 -28.22 20.76
CA ALA A 220 -27.91 -27.10 21.42
C ALA A 220 -26.92 -26.37 20.48
N ALA A 221 -26.40 -27.03 19.46
CA ALA A 221 -25.51 -26.41 18.48
C ALA A 221 -26.23 -25.29 17.70
N GLN A 222 -27.48 -25.49 17.30
CA GLN A 222 -28.28 -24.46 16.63
C GLN A 222 -28.53 -23.25 17.54
N ALA A 223 -28.74 -23.49 18.85
CA ALA A 223 -28.90 -22.41 19.83
C ALA A 223 -27.59 -21.60 20.01
N ILE A 224 -26.42 -22.24 19.94
CA ILE A 224 -25.12 -21.58 19.97
C ILE A 224 -24.96 -20.71 18.71
N ILE A 225 -25.20 -21.23 17.54
CA ILE A 225 -25.15 -20.50 16.26
C ILE A 225 -26.10 -19.28 16.27
N ALA A 226 -27.33 -19.46 16.78
CA ALA A 226 -28.26 -18.36 16.97
C ALA A 226 -27.76 -17.31 17.97
N GLY A 227 -27.14 -17.77 19.08
CA GLY A 227 -26.52 -16.90 20.08
C GLY A 227 -25.37 -16.04 19.52
N VAL A 228 -24.54 -16.61 18.65
CA VAL A 228 -23.48 -15.86 17.96
C VAL A 228 -24.09 -14.77 17.07
N ARG A 229 -25.17 -15.08 16.32
CA ARG A 229 -25.87 -14.09 15.51
C ARG A 229 -26.53 -12.98 16.34
N GLN A 230 -27.16 -13.33 17.45
CA GLN A 230 -27.76 -12.36 18.37
C GLN A 230 -26.72 -11.43 19.01
N ALA A 231 -25.49 -11.93 19.19
CA ALA A 231 -24.36 -11.13 19.64
C ALA A 231 -23.75 -10.22 18.55
N GLY A 232 -24.32 -10.22 17.33
CA GLY A 232 -23.92 -9.34 16.24
C GLY A 232 -22.86 -9.90 15.31
N TYR A 233 -22.53 -11.21 15.39
CA TYR A 233 -21.50 -11.83 14.55
C TYR A 233 -22.09 -12.87 13.60
N LEU A 234 -21.50 -12.97 12.41
CA LEU A 234 -21.86 -13.99 11.43
C LEU A 234 -21.23 -15.33 11.80
N PRO A 235 -21.99 -16.42 11.97
CA PRO A 235 -21.42 -17.74 12.23
C PRO A 235 -20.44 -18.19 11.16
N GLU A 236 -20.61 -17.74 9.94
CA GLU A 236 -19.73 -17.96 8.80
C GLU A 236 -18.32 -17.36 8.97
N ALA A 237 -18.16 -16.47 9.97
CA ALA A 237 -16.88 -15.89 10.36
C ALA A 237 -16.09 -16.76 11.37
N ILE A 238 -16.70 -17.83 11.88
CA ILE A 238 -16.02 -18.76 12.80
C ILE A 238 -15.03 -19.59 11.97
N GLY A 239 -13.73 -19.35 12.21
CA GLY A 239 -12.63 -20.09 11.57
C GLY A 239 -12.16 -21.28 12.39
N SER A 240 -12.46 -21.32 13.70
CA SER A 240 -12.09 -22.44 14.57
C SER A 240 -13.10 -22.71 15.68
N ILE A 241 -13.22 -23.99 16.07
CA ILE A 241 -13.99 -24.47 17.22
C ILE A 241 -13.01 -25.01 18.24
N ALA A 242 -13.01 -24.43 19.44
CA ALA A 242 -12.04 -24.74 20.48
C ALA A 242 -12.71 -25.33 21.72
N THR A 243 -12.11 -26.39 22.29
CA THR A 243 -12.57 -27.02 23.54
C THR A 243 -11.43 -27.74 24.26
N VAL A 244 -11.72 -28.27 25.45
CA VAL A 244 -10.79 -29.11 26.22
C VAL A 244 -10.81 -30.56 25.71
N GLU A 245 -9.68 -31.27 25.84
CA GLU A 245 -9.53 -32.69 25.42
C GLU A 245 -10.59 -33.63 25.99
N LEU A 246 -11.05 -33.36 27.21
CA LEU A 246 -12.10 -34.13 27.87
C LEU A 246 -13.48 -34.03 27.18
N LYS A 247 -13.64 -33.06 26.25
CA LYS A 247 -14.90 -32.74 25.58
C LYS A 247 -14.83 -32.90 24.04
N LYS A 248 -13.69 -33.34 23.52
CA LYS A 248 -13.44 -33.45 22.06
C LYS A 248 -14.45 -34.34 21.31
N ASP A 249 -14.94 -35.39 21.99
CA ASP A 249 -15.82 -36.43 21.44
C ASP A 249 -17.30 -36.21 21.82
N GLU A 250 -17.66 -35.09 22.46
CA GLU A 250 -19.04 -34.80 22.82
C GLU A 250 -19.93 -34.55 21.59
N PRO A 251 -21.18 -35.07 21.60
CA PRO A 251 -22.11 -34.92 20.46
C PRO A 251 -22.31 -33.46 20.00
N LEU A 252 -22.34 -32.53 20.97
CA LEU A 252 -22.46 -31.10 20.68
C LEU A 252 -21.30 -30.57 19.84
N VAL A 253 -20.07 -30.98 20.13
CA VAL A 253 -18.87 -30.56 19.41
C VAL A 253 -18.86 -31.15 17.98
N ALA A 254 -19.28 -32.42 17.85
CA ALA A 254 -19.40 -33.09 16.58
C ALA A 254 -20.46 -32.42 15.68
N GLU A 255 -21.58 -31.98 16.25
CA GLU A 255 -22.64 -31.29 15.50
C GLU A 255 -22.17 -29.89 15.05
N LEU A 256 -21.46 -29.15 15.90
CA LEU A 256 -20.87 -27.86 15.51
C LEU A 256 -19.88 -28.00 14.37
N ASP A 257 -19.09 -29.08 14.36
CA ASP A 257 -18.17 -29.40 13.26
C ASP A 257 -18.92 -29.65 11.92
N GLN A 258 -20.09 -30.28 11.99
CA GLN A 258 -20.94 -30.48 10.78
C GLN A 258 -21.59 -29.18 10.30
N LEU A 259 -22.00 -28.30 11.23
CA LEU A 259 -22.60 -27.02 10.91
C LEU A 259 -21.58 -26.00 10.38
N LEU A 260 -20.32 -26.14 10.76
CA LEU A 260 -19.21 -25.25 10.40
C LEU A 260 -18.08 -26.06 9.76
N PRO A 261 -18.31 -26.70 8.59
CA PRO A 261 -17.37 -27.66 8.00
C PRO A 261 -16.04 -27.05 7.54
N TRP A 262 -15.95 -25.74 7.51
CA TRP A 262 -14.74 -24.98 7.18
C TRP A 262 -13.92 -24.63 8.42
N ALA A 263 -14.47 -24.81 9.65
CA ALA A 263 -13.80 -24.39 10.89
C ALA A 263 -12.81 -25.48 11.35
N GLU A 264 -11.62 -25.07 11.76
CA GLU A 264 -10.62 -25.96 12.32
C GLU A 264 -10.96 -26.34 13.77
N LYS A 265 -10.74 -27.62 14.15
CA LYS A 265 -10.89 -28.05 15.54
C LYS A 265 -9.60 -27.83 16.32
N CYS A 266 -9.69 -27.04 17.39
CA CYS A 266 -8.60 -26.77 18.32
C CYS A 266 -8.90 -27.46 19.66
N ILE A 267 -8.10 -28.46 20.01
CA ILE A 267 -8.27 -29.23 21.23
C ILE A 267 -7.08 -28.94 22.15
N PHE A 268 -7.38 -28.50 23.39
CA PHE A 268 -6.38 -28.12 24.36
C PHE A 268 -6.45 -29.04 25.61
N THR A 269 -5.33 -29.17 26.29
CA THR A 269 -5.28 -29.85 27.58
C THR A 269 -5.86 -28.96 28.70
N SER A 270 -6.25 -29.58 29.82
CA SER A 270 -6.73 -28.83 30.98
C SER A 270 -5.67 -27.87 31.52
N ASP A 271 -4.40 -28.30 31.54
CA ASP A 271 -3.27 -27.50 32.04
C ASP A 271 -3.01 -26.25 31.14
N GLU A 272 -3.10 -26.41 29.84
CA GLU A 272 -2.98 -25.29 28.91
C GLU A 272 -4.07 -24.23 29.12
N LEU A 273 -5.32 -24.67 29.29
CA LEU A 273 -6.44 -23.78 29.55
C LEU A 273 -6.41 -23.14 30.95
N ALA A 274 -5.82 -23.80 31.95
CA ALA A 274 -5.67 -23.26 33.30
C ALA A 274 -4.73 -22.03 33.33
N ALA A 275 -3.80 -21.94 32.39
CA ALA A 275 -2.86 -20.80 32.27
C ALA A 275 -3.49 -19.53 31.73
N ILE A 276 -4.69 -19.59 31.15
CA ILE A 276 -5.37 -18.45 30.50
C ILE A 276 -6.22 -17.68 31.52
N GLU A 277 -5.96 -16.40 31.67
CA GLU A 277 -6.79 -15.50 32.48
C GLU A 277 -8.14 -15.26 31.79
N VAL A 278 -9.23 -15.47 32.53
CA VAL A 278 -10.60 -15.38 32.01
C VAL A 278 -11.46 -14.42 32.84
N PRO A 279 -12.37 -13.64 32.21
CA PRO A 279 -13.22 -12.70 32.93
C PRO A 279 -14.24 -13.39 33.89
N HIS A 280 -14.71 -14.60 33.53
CA HIS A 280 -15.77 -15.31 34.30
C HIS A 280 -15.32 -16.69 34.79
N PRO A 281 -14.41 -16.77 35.79
CA PRO A 281 -13.95 -18.02 36.36
C PRO A 281 -15.08 -18.73 37.11
N SER A 282 -15.01 -20.08 37.19
CA SER A 282 -15.97 -20.92 37.89
C SER A 282 -15.25 -21.99 38.70
N GLN A 283 -15.31 -21.90 40.02
CA GLN A 283 -14.72 -22.89 40.96
C GLN A 283 -15.21 -24.32 40.69
N ARG A 284 -16.49 -24.46 40.27
CA ARG A 284 -17.05 -25.78 39.95
C ARG A 284 -16.39 -26.39 38.71
N VAL A 285 -16.19 -25.59 37.66
CA VAL A 285 -15.55 -26.06 36.43
C VAL A 285 -14.07 -26.35 36.67
N GLU A 286 -13.41 -25.54 37.48
CA GLU A 286 -12.03 -25.73 37.88
C GLU A 286 -11.84 -27.05 38.67
N ALA A 287 -12.75 -27.37 39.59
CA ALA A 287 -12.72 -28.64 40.34
C ALA A 287 -13.01 -29.85 39.43
N GLU A 288 -13.83 -29.74 38.39
CA GLU A 288 -14.22 -30.84 37.49
C GLU A 288 -13.26 -31.03 36.30
N VAL A 289 -12.64 -29.96 35.82
CA VAL A 289 -11.89 -29.94 34.53
C VAL A 289 -10.45 -29.47 34.72
N GLY A 290 -10.12 -28.84 35.85
CA GLY A 290 -8.78 -28.27 36.09
C GLY A 290 -8.56 -26.89 35.42
N SER A 291 -9.58 -26.28 34.84
CA SER A 291 -9.52 -24.94 34.25
C SER A 291 -10.68 -24.07 34.75
N PRO A 292 -10.46 -22.77 35.04
CA PRO A 292 -11.49 -21.88 35.57
C PRO A 292 -12.64 -21.59 34.56
N SER A 293 -12.43 -21.76 33.25
CA SER A 293 -13.47 -21.61 32.24
C SER A 293 -13.04 -22.28 30.93
N VAL A 294 -13.73 -23.35 30.51
CA VAL A 294 -13.40 -24.04 29.26
C VAL A 294 -13.70 -23.15 28.05
N ALA A 295 -14.92 -22.59 27.98
CA ALA A 295 -15.35 -21.84 26.79
C ALA A 295 -14.49 -20.58 26.51
N GLU A 296 -14.27 -19.76 27.55
CA GLU A 296 -13.48 -18.53 27.39
C GLU A 296 -11.99 -18.82 27.18
N ALA A 297 -11.42 -19.72 27.98
CA ALA A 297 -10.01 -20.06 27.88
C ALA A 297 -9.68 -20.70 26.54
N ALA A 298 -10.51 -21.63 26.04
CA ALA A 298 -10.31 -22.25 24.73
C ALA A 298 -10.46 -21.25 23.59
N ALA A 299 -11.45 -20.33 23.67
CA ALA A 299 -11.61 -19.28 22.66
C ALA A 299 -10.40 -18.35 22.60
N LEU A 300 -9.93 -17.86 23.75
CA LEU A 300 -8.78 -16.96 23.84
C LEU A 300 -7.48 -17.64 23.40
N MET A 301 -7.26 -18.88 23.83
CA MET A 301 -6.04 -19.61 23.50
C MET A 301 -5.93 -19.87 22.00
N ALA A 302 -7.00 -20.29 21.36
CA ALA A 302 -7.01 -20.51 19.92
C ALA A 302 -6.94 -19.20 19.11
N ALA A 303 -7.39 -18.07 19.68
CA ALA A 303 -7.29 -16.76 19.06
C ALA A 303 -5.90 -16.10 19.17
N GLN A 304 -4.92 -16.77 19.81
CA GLN A 304 -3.52 -16.30 19.93
C GLN A 304 -3.40 -14.83 20.35
N ASP A 305 -3.54 -14.53 21.63
CA ASP A 305 -3.56 -13.18 22.21
C ASP A 305 -4.77 -12.32 21.81
N GLY A 306 -5.83 -12.95 21.33
CA GLY A 306 -7.08 -12.29 20.96
C GLY A 306 -7.86 -11.73 22.15
N THR A 307 -9.02 -11.17 21.85
CA THR A 307 -9.96 -10.65 22.84
C THR A 307 -11.32 -11.33 22.69
N LEU A 308 -12.03 -11.52 23.81
CA LEU A 308 -13.41 -11.97 23.76
C LEU A 308 -14.29 -10.89 23.12
N VAL A 309 -14.94 -11.23 22.02
CA VAL A 309 -15.95 -10.40 21.37
C VAL A 309 -17.37 -10.81 21.77
N VAL A 310 -17.52 -12.05 22.26
CA VAL A 310 -18.69 -12.54 22.98
C VAL A 310 -18.19 -13.24 24.25
N GLU A 311 -18.48 -12.63 25.40
CA GLU A 311 -18.18 -13.21 26.70
C GLU A 311 -19.02 -14.46 26.93
N LYS A 312 -18.67 -15.23 27.96
CA LYS A 312 -19.31 -16.52 28.29
C LYS A 312 -20.83 -16.46 28.34
N GLN A 313 -21.45 -17.08 27.38
CA GLN A 313 -22.88 -17.32 27.32
C GLN A 313 -23.19 -18.70 27.93
N LYS A 314 -24.29 -18.81 28.65
CA LYS A 314 -24.75 -20.06 29.28
C LYS A 314 -26.08 -20.47 28.66
N GLY A 315 -26.18 -21.75 28.31
CA GLY A 315 -27.42 -22.35 27.86
C GLY A 315 -27.73 -23.65 28.58
N CYS A 316 -28.98 -24.07 28.48
CA CYS A 316 -29.46 -25.35 28.98
C CYS A 316 -30.38 -25.99 27.95
N PHE A 317 -30.14 -27.25 27.62
CA PHE A 317 -30.98 -28.01 26.73
C PHE A 317 -31.28 -29.38 27.35
N ASN A 318 -32.55 -29.74 27.49
CA ASN A 318 -33.01 -30.98 28.16
C ASN A 318 -32.36 -31.22 29.54
N GLY A 319 -32.20 -30.13 30.33
CA GLY A 319 -31.60 -30.23 31.68
C GLY A 319 -30.06 -30.34 31.68
N ARG A 320 -29.40 -30.31 30.53
CA ARG A 320 -27.94 -30.31 30.40
C ARG A 320 -27.44 -28.91 30.04
N HIS A 321 -26.38 -28.48 30.73
CA HIS A 321 -25.82 -27.16 30.56
C HIS A 321 -24.65 -27.12 29.55
N TYR A 322 -24.59 -26.06 28.80
CA TYR A 322 -23.44 -25.73 27.96
C TYR A 322 -23.06 -24.24 28.09
N THR A 323 -21.87 -23.94 27.70
CA THR A 323 -21.35 -22.56 27.62
C THR A 323 -20.63 -22.36 26.32
N PHE A 324 -20.70 -21.16 25.78
CA PHE A 324 -19.86 -20.75 24.64
C PHE A 324 -19.33 -19.34 24.86
N ALA A 325 -18.22 -19.04 24.21
CA ALA A 325 -17.63 -17.71 24.11
C ALA A 325 -17.02 -17.56 22.70
N VAL A 326 -16.92 -16.34 22.21
CA VAL A 326 -16.27 -16.08 20.93
C VAL A 326 -15.12 -15.11 21.14
N ALA A 327 -13.95 -15.48 20.65
CA ALA A 327 -12.78 -14.61 20.58
C ALA A 327 -12.48 -14.22 19.14
N SER A 328 -11.91 -13.04 18.98
CA SER A 328 -11.33 -12.55 17.72
C SER A 328 -9.83 -12.38 17.95
N PRO A 329 -8.97 -12.65 16.96
CA PRO A 329 -7.58 -12.24 17.03
C PRO A 329 -7.52 -10.76 17.38
N ARG A 330 -6.51 -10.37 18.14
CA ARG A 330 -6.28 -8.97 18.44
C ARG A 330 -6.11 -8.24 17.13
N ARG A 331 -7.06 -7.35 16.83
CA ARG A 331 -6.88 -6.43 15.72
C ARG A 331 -5.67 -5.59 16.08
N GLU A 332 -4.58 -5.74 15.37
CA GLU A 332 -3.57 -4.70 15.38
C GLU A 332 -4.31 -3.43 14.94
N ALA A 333 -4.43 -2.48 15.86
CA ALA A 333 -4.97 -1.18 15.50
C ALA A 333 -4.17 -0.75 14.27
N ARG A 334 -4.83 -0.40 13.17
CA ARG A 334 -4.13 0.17 12.03
C ARG A 334 -3.28 1.28 12.59
N HIS A 335 -1.98 1.09 12.59
CA HIS A 335 -1.08 2.15 12.93
C HIS A 335 -1.18 3.16 11.80
N GLY A 336 -1.52 4.39 12.14
CA GLY A 336 -1.40 5.48 11.21
C GLY A 336 0.04 5.53 10.71
N HIS A 337 0.25 6.10 9.55
CA HIS A 337 1.59 6.33 9.01
C HIS A 337 1.70 7.76 8.49
N ILE A 338 2.83 8.41 8.76
CA ILE A 338 3.13 9.74 8.22
C ILE A 338 4.26 9.58 7.22
N GLU A 339 4.00 9.89 5.96
CA GLU A 339 5.03 9.96 4.95
C GLU A 339 5.35 11.42 4.63
N ILE A 340 6.59 11.85 4.91
CA ILE A 340 7.09 13.18 4.57
C ILE A 340 7.64 13.10 3.15
N VAL A 341 6.94 13.68 2.18
CA VAL A 341 7.26 13.52 0.76
C VAL A 341 7.86 14.79 0.18
N GLY A 342 8.97 14.66 -0.54
CA GLY A 342 9.52 15.72 -1.36
C GLY A 342 8.74 15.89 -2.66
N ALA A 343 8.16 17.07 -2.85
CA ALA A 343 7.35 17.43 -4.02
C ALA A 343 8.15 17.66 -5.30
N GLY A 344 9.48 17.70 -5.20
CA GLY A 344 10.31 18.15 -6.31
C GLY A 344 10.29 19.68 -6.50
N PRO A 345 10.93 20.18 -7.58
CA PRO A 345 11.15 21.61 -7.77
C PRO A 345 9.94 22.37 -8.32
N GLY A 346 8.95 21.66 -8.91
CA GLY A 346 7.75 22.30 -9.47
C GLY A 346 6.98 21.44 -10.45
N ASP A 347 7.62 20.82 -11.42
CA ASP A 347 6.96 19.90 -12.35
C ASP A 347 6.44 18.65 -11.61
N PRO A 348 5.14 18.33 -11.73
CA PRO A 348 4.58 17.12 -11.13
C PRO A 348 5.23 15.80 -11.59
N GLU A 349 5.86 15.76 -12.76
CA GLU A 349 6.58 14.57 -13.24
C GLU A 349 7.93 14.36 -12.54
N LEU A 350 8.43 15.38 -11.83
CA LEU A 350 9.67 15.31 -11.07
C LEU A 350 9.47 14.87 -9.59
N VAL A 351 8.27 14.46 -9.21
CA VAL A 351 8.06 13.74 -7.96
C VAL A 351 8.59 12.31 -8.10
N SER A 352 9.16 11.76 -7.04
CA SER A 352 9.59 10.35 -7.07
C SER A 352 8.40 9.41 -7.27
N VAL A 353 8.62 8.25 -7.92
CA VAL A 353 7.57 7.23 -8.10
C VAL A 353 6.98 6.79 -6.75
N ARG A 354 7.81 6.70 -5.70
CA ARG A 354 7.35 6.40 -4.33
C ARG A 354 6.46 7.52 -3.80
N GLY A 355 6.89 8.77 -3.90
CA GLY A 355 6.12 9.93 -3.47
C GLY A 355 4.76 10.02 -4.17
N ARG A 356 4.73 9.75 -5.48
CA ARG A 356 3.49 9.70 -6.26
C ARG A 356 2.51 8.65 -5.74
N ARG A 357 2.99 7.44 -5.42
CA ARG A 357 2.15 6.37 -4.85
C ARG A 357 1.56 6.76 -3.50
N PHE A 358 2.35 7.39 -2.63
CA PHE A 358 1.84 7.88 -1.35
C PHE A 358 0.78 8.97 -1.54
N LEU A 359 0.97 9.92 -2.45
CA LEU A 359 -0.02 10.94 -2.77
C LEU A 359 -1.35 10.34 -3.26
N GLU A 360 -1.28 9.30 -4.10
CA GLU A 360 -2.45 8.60 -4.64
C GLU A 360 -3.20 7.77 -3.58
N GLN A 361 -2.52 7.37 -2.49
CA GLN A 361 -3.09 6.52 -1.44
C GLN A 361 -3.44 7.27 -0.15
N ALA A 362 -3.01 8.52 -0.01
CA ALA A 362 -3.17 9.31 1.20
C ALA A 362 -4.63 9.52 1.62
N ASP A 363 -4.88 9.47 2.93
CA ASP A 363 -6.13 9.89 3.54
C ASP A 363 -6.12 11.39 3.85
N LEU A 364 -4.92 11.92 4.18
CA LEU A 364 -4.66 13.35 4.31
C LEU A 364 -3.42 13.73 3.50
N ILE A 365 -3.53 14.75 2.64
CA ILE A 365 -2.39 15.44 2.03
C ILE A 365 -2.31 16.84 2.63
N LEU A 366 -1.28 17.08 3.44
CA LEU A 366 -0.97 18.39 3.99
C LEU A 366 0.24 18.97 3.26
N TYR A 367 0.04 19.97 2.39
CA TYR A 367 1.09 20.49 1.51
C TYR A 367 1.50 21.93 1.85
N ALA A 368 2.77 22.27 1.55
CA ALA A 368 3.35 23.60 1.79
C ALA A 368 2.85 24.63 0.75
N GLY A 369 1.62 25.00 0.83
CA GLY A 369 0.79 25.94 0.10
C GLY A 369 1.40 26.64 -1.11
N SER A 370 2.15 27.71 -0.91
CA SER A 370 2.65 28.55 -2.02
C SER A 370 3.87 27.98 -2.75
N LEU A 371 4.49 26.95 -2.24
CA LEU A 371 5.76 26.40 -2.73
C LEU A 371 5.59 25.04 -3.44
N VAL A 372 4.40 24.46 -3.38
CA VAL A 372 4.06 23.17 -4.01
C VAL A 372 2.93 23.39 -5.02
N PRO A 373 3.09 22.96 -6.28
CA PRO A 373 2.05 23.06 -7.27
C PRO A 373 0.80 22.25 -6.89
N ARG A 374 -0.38 22.86 -7.02
CA ARG A 374 -1.64 22.19 -6.75
C ARG A 374 -1.83 20.93 -7.61
N ALA A 375 -1.32 20.93 -8.83
CA ALA A 375 -1.37 19.79 -9.74
C ALA A 375 -0.84 18.48 -9.13
N LEU A 376 0.13 18.57 -8.18
CA LEU A 376 0.62 17.40 -7.45
C LEU A 376 -0.44 16.77 -6.53
N THR A 377 -1.44 17.53 -6.10
CA THR A 377 -2.51 17.04 -5.21
C THR A 377 -3.74 16.53 -5.97
N GLU A 378 -3.79 16.72 -7.29
CA GLU A 378 -4.92 16.29 -8.14
C GLU A 378 -4.97 14.77 -8.33
N CYS A 379 -3.88 14.08 -8.00
CA CYS A 379 -3.84 12.61 -8.00
C CYS A 379 -4.41 11.97 -6.74
N ALA A 380 -4.82 12.77 -5.75
CA ALA A 380 -5.39 12.26 -4.51
C ALA A 380 -6.61 11.36 -4.79
N LYS A 381 -6.73 10.28 -4.03
CA LYS A 381 -7.91 9.41 -4.11
C LYS A 381 -9.18 10.16 -3.72
N GLN A 382 -10.31 9.67 -4.19
CA GLN A 382 -11.61 10.22 -3.78
C GLN A 382 -11.80 10.08 -2.26
N GLY A 383 -12.27 11.15 -1.61
CA GLY A 383 -12.45 11.20 -0.15
C GLY A 383 -11.20 11.59 0.64
N ALA A 384 -10.04 11.72 0.00
CA ALA A 384 -8.84 12.25 0.66
C ALA A 384 -9.02 13.71 1.06
N VAL A 385 -8.56 14.06 2.27
CA VAL A 385 -8.52 15.44 2.73
C VAL A 385 -7.26 16.12 2.20
N VAL A 386 -7.41 17.17 1.39
CA VAL A 386 -6.28 17.95 0.86
C VAL A 386 -6.30 19.34 1.49
N ARG A 387 -5.24 19.69 2.22
CA ARG A 387 -5.12 20.97 2.94
C ARG A 387 -3.78 21.65 2.70
N SER A 388 -3.82 22.97 2.55
CA SER A 388 -2.63 23.80 2.55
C SER A 388 -2.23 24.15 3.97
N SER A 389 -0.95 24.03 4.30
CA SER A 389 -0.40 24.43 5.60
C SER A 389 0.06 25.90 5.66
N ALA A 390 -0.10 26.67 4.60
CA ALA A 390 0.46 28.03 4.50
C ALA A 390 -0.03 29.00 5.59
N GLY A 391 -1.21 28.80 6.13
CA GLY A 391 -1.77 29.63 7.21
C GLY A 391 -1.84 28.94 8.57
N MET A 392 -1.22 27.77 8.72
CA MET A 392 -1.31 26.95 9.93
C MET A 392 -0.04 27.08 10.78
N THR A 393 -0.22 27.17 12.09
CA THR A 393 0.85 27.00 13.07
C THR A 393 1.34 25.54 13.11
N LEU A 394 2.46 25.28 13.77
CA LEU A 394 2.97 23.92 13.96
C LEU A 394 1.97 23.03 14.71
N ASP A 395 1.35 23.56 15.76
CA ASP A 395 0.37 22.82 16.58
C ASP A 395 -0.91 22.47 15.79
N GLU A 396 -1.39 23.39 14.95
CA GLU A 396 -2.55 23.13 14.08
C GLU A 396 -2.23 22.07 13.03
N GLN A 397 -1.04 22.12 12.42
CA GLN A 397 -0.57 21.10 11.48
C GLN A 397 -0.45 19.73 12.16
N PHE A 398 0.18 19.70 13.34
CA PHE A 398 0.33 18.47 14.11
C PHE A 398 -1.02 17.87 14.53
N SER A 399 -1.94 18.69 15.05
CA SER A 399 -3.28 18.24 15.46
C SER A 399 -4.06 17.62 14.31
N LEU A 400 -3.98 18.25 13.11
CA LEU A 400 -4.63 17.72 11.91
C LEU A 400 -4.02 16.38 11.48
N MET A 401 -2.69 16.27 11.44
CA MET A 401 -1.99 15.03 11.09
C MET A 401 -2.28 13.93 12.11
N LYS A 402 -2.23 14.26 13.41
CA LYS A 402 -2.50 13.31 14.50
C LYS A 402 -3.92 12.76 14.45
N THR A 403 -4.92 13.59 14.15
CA THR A 403 -6.31 13.15 14.02
C THR A 403 -6.46 12.03 12.98
N HIS A 404 -5.83 12.17 11.81
CA HIS A 404 -5.89 11.15 10.76
C HIS A 404 -5.02 9.94 11.09
N TYR A 405 -3.86 10.17 11.72
CA TYR A 405 -2.97 9.10 12.19
C TYR A 405 -3.66 8.20 13.22
N ASP A 406 -4.30 8.79 14.24
CA ASP A 406 -4.99 8.03 15.30
C ASP A 406 -6.17 7.19 14.75
N GLN A 407 -6.71 7.58 13.60
CA GLN A 407 -7.72 6.81 12.86
C GLN A 407 -7.10 5.69 12.00
N GLY A 408 -5.78 5.48 12.06
CA GLY A 408 -5.08 4.50 11.25
C GLY A 408 -4.90 4.92 9.79
N GLY A 409 -5.00 6.24 9.51
CA GLY A 409 -4.89 6.80 8.17
C GLY A 409 -3.45 7.00 7.71
N LEU A 410 -3.26 7.03 6.39
CA LEU A 410 -2.03 7.44 5.73
C LEU A 410 -2.02 8.97 5.56
N VAL A 411 -1.09 9.62 6.25
CA VAL A 411 -0.88 11.06 6.18
C VAL A 411 0.32 11.36 5.29
N VAL A 412 0.15 12.14 4.24
CA VAL A 412 1.25 12.66 3.43
C VAL A 412 1.51 14.11 3.79
N ARG A 413 2.71 14.38 4.34
CA ARG A 413 3.23 15.73 4.53
C ARG A 413 4.10 16.11 3.33
N LEU A 414 3.56 16.93 2.41
CA LEU A 414 4.19 17.25 1.13
C LEU A 414 4.98 18.56 1.22
N HIS A 415 6.30 18.47 1.09
CA HIS A 415 7.25 19.59 1.13
C HIS A 415 7.80 19.92 -0.25
N THR A 416 8.15 21.19 -0.49
CA THR A 416 8.82 21.62 -1.73
C THR A 416 10.23 21.03 -1.82
N GLY A 417 10.69 20.72 -3.02
CA GLY A 417 12.02 20.20 -3.26
C GLY A 417 12.25 18.86 -2.55
N ASP A 418 13.26 18.85 -1.68
CA ASP A 418 13.57 17.76 -0.75
C ASP A 418 13.29 18.21 0.69
N PRO A 419 12.59 17.42 1.51
CA PRO A 419 12.24 17.81 2.89
C PRO A 419 13.45 18.07 3.79
N CYS A 420 14.56 17.36 3.55
CA CYS A 420 15.76 17.44 4.38
C CYS A 420 16.63 18.67 4.07
N ILE A 421 16.27 19.45 3.02
CA ILE A 421 17.02 20.66 2.64
C ILE A 421 16.14 21.89 2.88
N TYR A 422 16.33 22.57 4.00
CA TYR A 422 15.56 23.76 4.44
C TYR A 422 14.05 23.51 4.54
N GLY A 423 13.61 22.26 4.77
CA GLY A 423 12.19 21.87 4.86
C GLY A 423 11.53 22.20 6.20
N ALA A 424 12.29 22.57 7.25
CA ALA A 424 11.79 22.79 8.61
C ALA A 424 10.93 21.62 9.13
N ILE A 425 11.46 20.38 8.98
CA ILE A 425 10.77 19.16 9.39
C ILE A 425 11.19 18.65 10.78
N ASP A 426 12.29 19.15 11.34
CA ASP A 426 12.85 18.67 12.62
C ASP A 426 11.85 18.84 13.77
N GLU A 427 11.15 19.98 13.83
CA GLU A 427 10.16 20.23 14.87
C GLU A 427 8.92 19.30 14.71
N GLN A 428 8.55 18.97 13.47
CA GLN A 428 7.47 18.03 13.20
C GLN A 428 7.87 16.61 13.61
N MET A 429 9.06 16.16 13.21
CA MET A 429 9.60 14.84 13.60
C MET A 429 9.73 14.72 15.12
N ALA A 430 10.20 15.75 15.81
CA ALA A 430 10.28 15.77 17.27
C ALA A 430 8.91 15.64 17.96
N LEU A 431 7.83 16.12 17.32
CA LEU A 431 6.47 15.90 17.79
C LEU A 431 6.02 14.46 17.52
N PHE A 432 6.32 13.89 16.35
CA PHE A 432 6.02 12.51 16.03
C PHE A 432 6.71 11.55 16.98
N ASP A 433 8.01 11.73 17.24
CA ASP A 433 8.80 10.94 18.19
C ASP A 433 8.21 10.99 19.61
N ARG A 434 7.86 12.19 20.11
CA ARG A 434 7.25 12.34 21.44
C ARG A 434 5.92 11.61 21.60
N HIS A 435 5.18 11.43 20.50
CA HIS A 435 3.86 10.78 20.53
C HIS A 435 3.92 9.34 20.02
N GLY A 436 5.12 8.79 19.78
CA GLY A 436 5.32 7.42 19.30
C GLY A 436 4.65 7.15 17.94
N MET A 437 4.60 8.19 17.07
CA MET A 437 3.98 8.09 15.75
C MET A 437 4.99 7.54 14.74
N ASP A 438 4.56 6.57 13.93
CA ASP A 438 5.38 6.04 12.85
C ASP A 438 5.45 7.00 11.67
N TYR A 439 6.67 7.31 11.20
CA TYR A 439 6.88 8.16 10.04
C TYR A 439 8.12 7.78 9.24
N HIS A 440 8.13 8.17 7.97
CA HIS A 440 9.26 7.99 7.07
C HIS A 440 9.40 9.19 6.14
N ILE A 441 10.59 9.37 5.54
CA ILE A 441 10.87 10.43 4.57
C ILE A 441 11.11 9.82 3.20
N THR A 442 10.29 10.21 2.23
CA THR A 442 10.55 9.97 0.82
C THR A 442 11.27 11.16 0.21
N PRO A 443 12.54 11.02 -0.22
CA PRO A 443 13.32 12.11 -0.81
C PRO A 443 12.67 12.70 -2.05
N GLY A 444 12.95 13.98 -2.28
CA GLY A 444 12.55 14.70 -3.49
C GLY A 444 13.73 15.30 -4.25
N ILE A 445 13.47 15.82 -5.44
CA ILE A 445 14.47 16.53 -6.24
C ILE A 445 14.56 17.97 -5.73
N SER A 446 15.67 18.31 -5.07
CA SER A 446 15.90 19.67 -4.59
C SER A 446 16.12 20.66 -5.74
N SER A 447 15.76 21.92 -5.52
CA SER A 447 15.86 22.99 -6.53
C SER A 447 17.27 23.24 -7.05
N PHE A 448 18.33 22.94 -6.30
CA PHE A 448 19.69 23.07 -6.82
C PHE A 448 20.02 22.04 -7.91
N LEU A 449 19.46 20.84 -7.83
CA LEU A 449 19.58 19.82 -8.89
C LEU A 449 18.80 20.23 -10.14
N ALA A 450 17.60 20.80 -9.96
CA ALA A 450 16.85 21.36 -11.06
C ALA A 450 17.58 22.54 -11.70
N ALA A 451 18.21 23.40 -10.90
CA ALA A 451 19.05 24.49 -11.42
C ALA A 451 20.21 23.95 -12.25
N ALA A 452 20.92 22.93 -11.78
CA ALA A 452 22.00 22.31 -12.54
C ALA A 452 21.52 21.76 -13.89
N ALA A 453 20.39 21.08 -13.91
CA ALA A 453 19.78 20.53 -15.13
C ALA A 453 19.38 21.64 -16.14
N GLU A 454 18.67 22.65 -15.66
CA GLU A 454 18.21 23.77 -16.49
C GLU A 454 19.36 24.66 -16.99
N LEU A 455 20.40 24.83 -16.16
CA LEU A 455 21.63 25.48 -16.54
C LEU A 455 22.48 24.63 -17.49
N ARG A 456 22.15 23.35 -17.65
CA ARG A 456 22.96 22.35 -18.37
C ARG A 456 24.40 22.35 -17.88
N SER A 457 24.59 22.42 -16.56
CA SER A 457 25.89 22.54 -15.91
C SER A 457 26.05 21.43 -14.88
N GLN A 458 27.16 20.71 -14.96
CA GLN A 458 27.63 19.92 -13.83
C GLN A 458 28.21 20.92 -12.81
N LEU A 459 27.77 20.84 -11.55
CA LEU A 459 28.17 21.80 -10.50
C LEU A 459 29.62 21.60 -10.00
N THR A 460 30.32 20.61 -10.53
CA THR A 460 31.75 20.37 -10.32
C THR A 460 32.51 20.44 -11.64
N LEU A 461 33.71 21.00 -11.62
CA LEU A 461 34.56 21.15 -12.80
C LEU A 461 35.96 20.61 -12.48
N PRO A 462 36.42 19.55 -13.15
CA PRO A 462 37.75 18.98 -12.92
C PRO A 462 38.85 20.04 -13.05
N GLY A 463 39.78 20.06 -12.07
CA GLY A 463 40.89 21.01 -12.02
C GLY A 463 40.54 22.42 -11.55
N ARG A 464 39.24 22.77 -11.33
CA ARG A 464 38.81 24.09 -10.85
C ARG A 464 37.99 24.03 -9.56
N THR A 465 36.84 23.35 -9.58
CA THR A 465 35.99 23.20 -8.39
C THR A 465 35.44 21.81 -8.27
N GLN A 466 35.62 21.17 -7.11
CA GLN A 466 35.14 19.82 -6.80
C GLN A 466 34.11 19.83 -5.66
N THR A 467 33.83 21.01 -5.11
CA THR A 467 32.97 21.17 -3.94
C THR A 467 31.71 21.96 -4.31
N ILE A 468 30.57 21.49 -3.83
CA ILE A 468 29.28 22.19 -3.93
C ILE A 468 28.87 22.55 -2.50
N ILE A 469 28.56 23.80 -2.24
CA ILE A 469 28.08 24.28 -0.96
C ILE A 469 26.63 24.68 -1.10
N LEU A 470 25.76 24.03 -0.33
CA LEU A 470 24.35 24.40 -0.20
C LEU A 470 24.23 25.30 1.03
N THR A 471 23.80 26.53 0.84
CA THR A 471 23.75 27.52 1.91
C THR A 471 22.62 28.54 1.71
N ARG A 472 22.49 29.49 2.64
CA ARG A 472 21.61 30.64 2.55
C ARG A 472 22.31 31.90 3.07
N GLY A 473 21.87 33.07 2.65
CA GLY A 473 22.26 34.32 3.25
C GLY A 473 21.68 34.52 4.66
N GLU A 474 22.34 35.37 5.46
CA GLU A 474 21.84 35.74 6.77
C GLU A 474 20.68 36.75 6.62
N GLY A 475 19.47 36.30 6.92
CA GLY A 475 18.25 37.09 6.84
C GLY A 475 17.66 37.34 8.23
N ARG A 476 16.35 37.07 8.37
CA ARG A 476 15.64 37.18 9.66
C ARG A 476 16.13 36.17 10.72
N THR A 477 16.66 35.05 10.26
CA THR A 477 17.28 34.03 11.12
C THR A 477 18.79 34.09 10.96
N PRO A 478 19.55 34.09 12.07
CA PRO A 478 21.01 34.19 12.03
C PRO A 478 21.66 32.98 11.37
N VAL A 479 22.88 33.16 10.88
CA VAL A 479 23.77 32.10 10.38
C VAL A 479 25.01 32.08 11.29
N PRO A 480 25.56 30.91 11.65
CA PRO A 480 26.83 30.84 12.39
C PRO A 480 27.94 31.63 11.69
N GLU A 481 28.79 32.31 12.44
CA GLU A 481 29.84 33.20 11.87
C GLU A 481 30.69 32.49 10.81
N ARG A 482 31.10 31.25 11.10
CA ARG A 482 31.92 30.43 10.18
C ARG A 482 31.16 29.96 8.90
N GLU A 483 29.85 30.15 8.86
CA GLU A 483 28.98 29.78 7.73
C GLU A 483 28.44 31.01 6.98
N ARG A 484 28.94 32.22 7.32
CA ARG A 484 28.64 33.43 6.54
C ARG A 484 29.14 33.27 5.11
N LEU A 485 28.43 33.87 4.17
CA LEU A 485 28.78 33.77 2.74
C LEU A 485 30.23 34.25 2.47
N SER A 486 30.71 35.28 3.18
CA SER A 486 32.10 35.76 3.06
C SER A 486 33.14 34.69 3.49
N GLU A 487 32.83 33.86 4.49
CA GLU A 487 33.73 32.78 4.91
C GLU A 487 33.64 31.58 3.93
N LEU A 488 32.44 31.21 3.52
CA LEU A 488 32.22 30.10 2.55
C LEU A 488 32.81 30.45 1.17
N ALA A 489 32.81 31.70 0.79
CA ALA A 489 33.36 32.17 -0.47
C ALA A 489 34.86 31.89 -0.62
N ARG A 490 35.62 31.84 0.48
CA ARG A 490 37.07 31.54 0.48
C ARG A 490 37.41 30.16 -0.11
N HIS A 491 36.44 29.26 -0.17
CA HIS A 491 36.64 27.90 -0.75
C HIS A 491 36.65 27.91 -2.29
N GLY A 492 36.19 28.96 -2.96
CA GLY A 492 36.07 29.00 -4.42
C GLY A 492 35.17 27.89 -4.98
N ALA A 493 34.24 27.38 -4.17
CA ALA A 493 33.34 26.28 -4.50
C ALA A 493 32.17 26.73 -5.40
N THR A 494 31.40 25.82 -5.98
CA THR A 494 30.10 26.19 -6.53
C THR A 494 29.10 26.37 -5.39
N LEU A 495 28.53 27.57 -5.26
CA LEU A 495 27.53 27.89 -4.24
C LEU A 495 26.12 27.81 -4.81
N CYS A 496 25.23 27.08 -4.12
CA CYS A 496 23.79 27.06 -4.35
C CYS A 496 23.11 27.74 -3.17
N ILE A 497 22.60 28.94 -3.36
CA ILE A 497 22.14 29.81 -2.29
C ILE A 497 20.63 29.87 -2.26
N PHE A 498 20.04 29.30 -1.22
CA PHE A 498 18.60 29.19 -0.98
C PHE A 498 18.06 30.44 -0.26
N LEU A 499 16.76 30.70 -0.36
CA LEU A 499 16.01 31.67 0.45
C LEU A 499 16.58 33.10 0.47
N SER A 500 17.40 33.50 -0.49
CA SER A 500 18.22 34.71 -0.41
C SER A 500 17.96 35.74 -1.52
N ALA A 501 16.91 35.56 -2.34
CA ALA A 501 16.58 36.53 -3.40
C ALA A 501 16.34 37.95 -2.85
N GLY A 502 15.67 38.06 -1.68
CA GLY A 502 15.43 39.35 -1.02
C GLY A 502 16.70 39.99 -0.41
N LEU A 503 17.82 39.26 -0.40
CA LEU A 503 19.12 39.67 0.17
C LEU A 503 20.20 39.83 -0.93
N ALA A 504 19.80 39.97 -2.20
CA ALA A 504 20.69 39.85 -3.33
C ALA A 504 21.91 40.81 -3.26
N GLN A 505 21.74 42.04 -2.79
CA GLN A 505 22.85 42.98 -2.59
C GLN A 505 23.83 42.48 -1.53
N GLN A 506 23.31 42.04 -0.37
CA GLN A 506 24.14 41.48 0.70
C GLN A 506 24.90 40.23 0.23
N VAL A 507 24.22 39.32 -0.50
CA VAL A 507 24.84 38.13 -1.07
C VAL A 507 25.99 38.51 -2.01
N GLN A 508 25.78 39.46 -2.91
CA GLN A 508 26.81 39.96 -3.82
C GLN A 508 28.00 40.52 -3.05
N ASP A 509 27.78 41.43 -2.08
CA ASP A 509 28.82 42.09 -1.33
C ASP A 509 29.64 41.10 -0.46
N GLU A 510 28.98 40.16 0.21
CA GLU A 510 29.66 39.16 1.03
C GLU A 510 30.51 38.20 0.17
N LEU A 511 30.05 37.80 -1.01
CA LEU A 511 30.81 36.91 -1.89
C LEU A 511 32.03 37.61 -2.50
N LEU A 512 31.90 38.88 -2.89
CA LEU A 512 33.02 39.69 -3.35
C LEU A 512 34.05 39.90 -2.21
N ALA A 513 33.59 40.23 -1.01
CA ALA A 513 34.45 40.40 0.16
C ALA A 513 35.16 39.09 0.55
N GLY A 514 34.53 37.93 0.31
CA GLY A 514 35.08 36.60 0.57
C GLY A 514 36.06 36.08 -0.49
N GLY A 515 36.26 36.83 -1.60
CA GLY A 515 37.30 36.53 -2.59
C GLY A 515 36.81 35.96 -3.94
N TYR A 516 35.51 35.94 -4.22
CA TYR A 516 35.04 35.72 -5.58
C TYR A 516 35.33 36.92 -6.45
N ASP A 517 35.74 36.67 -7.70
CA ASP A 517 35.91 37.72 -8.71
C ASP A 517 34.52 38.25 -9.16
N GLY A 518 34.45 39.57 -9.42
CA GLY A 518 33.23 40.20 -9.91
C GLY A 518 32.73 39.63 -11.24
N THR A 519 33.59 38.98 -12.01
CA THR A 519 33.28 38.30 -13.28
C THR A 519 32.87 36.83 -13.08
N THR A 520 32.89 36.34 -11.85
CA THR A 520 32.43 34.95 -11.57
C THR A 520 31.01 34.73 -12.09
N PRO A 521 30.77 33.65 -12.84
CA PRO A 521 29.44 33.36 -13.37
C PRO A 521 28.38 33.20 -12.28
N VAL A 522 27.22 33.81 -12.49
CA VAL A 522 26.04 33.64 -11.63
C VAL A 522 24.80 33.29 -12.46
N ALA A 523 23.86 32.61 -11.83
CA ALA A 523 22.53 32.40 -12.37
C ALA A 523 21.47 32.60 -11.29
N ALA A 524 20.45 33.41 -11.59
CA ALA A 524 19.25 33.55 -10.80
C ALA A 524 18.12 32.75 -11.49
N CYS A 525 17.73 31.64 -10.87
CA CYS A 525 16.79 30.69 -11.42
C CYS A 525 15.46 30.78 -10.66
N TYR A 526 14.48 31.41 -11.27
CA TYR A 526 13.16 31.67 -10.70
C TYR A 526 12.17 30.61 -11.10
N ARG A 527 11.45 30.04 -10.14
CA ARG A 527 10.39 29.04 -10.31
C ARG A 527 10.79 27.90 -11.26
N LEU A 528 11.92 27.29 -10.96
CA LEU A 528 12.45 26.16 -11.73
C LEU A 528 11.40 25.07 -11.95
N THR A 529 11.29 24.62 -13.19
CA THR A 529 10.35 23.61 -13.68
C THR A 529 8.86 23.98 -13.62
N TRP A 530 8.52 25.19 -13.16
CA TRP A 530 7.16 25.73 -13.25
C TRP A 530 6.88 26.29 -14.66
N PRO A 531 5.60 26.41 -15.09
CA PRO A 531 5.25 26.95 -16.41
C PRO A 531 5.77 28.37 -16.68
N ASP A 532 5.99 29.15 -15.63
CA ASP A 532 6.50 30.52 -15.68
C ASP A 532 7.96 30.65 -15.23
N GLN A 533 8.72 29.56 -15.37
CA GLN A 533 10.16 29.51 -15.11
C GLN A 533 10.90 30.62 -15.85
N LYS A 534 11.89 31.25 -15.17
CA LYS A 534 12.82 32.20 -15.76
C LYS A 534 14.23 31.98 -15.24
N ILE A 535 15.21 32.08 -16.12
CA ILE A 535 16.63 31.93 -15.79
C ILE A 535 17.39 33.14 -16.33
N TYR A 536 18.09 33.83 -15.43
CA TYR A 536 18.92 34.95 -15.75
C TYR A 536 20.37 34.62 -15.42
N ARG A 537 21.24 34.74 -16.42
CA ARG A 537 22.68 34.50 -16.28
C ARG A 537 23.42 35.85 -16.33
N GLY A 538 24.52 35.94 -15.63
CA GLY A 538 25.36 37.12 -15.59
C GLY A 538 26.64 36.92 -14.82
N GLU A 539 27.25 38.03 -14.43
CA GLU A 539 28.43 38.04 -13.58
C GLU A 539 28.04 38.41 -12.13
N LEU A 540 28.86 38.01 -11.15
CA LEU A 540 28.57 38.25 -9.73
C LEU A 540 28.33 39.72 -9.41
N LYS A 541 29.10 40.63 -10.03
CA LYS A 541 28.93 42.08 -9.84
C LYS A 541 27.55 42.60 -10.25
N ASP A 542 26.81 41.88 -11.05
CA ASP A 542 25.47 42.22 -11.54
C ASP A 542 24.32 41.53 -10.81
N LEU A 543 24.59 40.64 -9.86
CA LEU A 543 23.58 39.77 -9.25
C LEU A 543 22.41 40.58 -8.65
N ALA A 544 22.71 41.61 -7.86
CA ALA A 544 21.70 42.43 -7.20
C ALA A 544 20.80 43.16 -8.23
N ARG A 545 21.42 43.67 -9.30
CA ARG A 545 20.72 44.32 -10.43
C ARG A 545 19.81 43.31 -11.16
N ILE A 546 20.33 42.12 -11.48
CA ILE A 546 19.55 41.07 -12.16
C ILE A 546 18.29 40.72 -11.34
N ILE A 547 18.42 40.53 -10.04
CA ILE A 547 17.30 40.16 -9.17
C ILE A 547 16.30 41.31 -9.04
N SER A 548 16.76 42.55 -8.84
CA SER A 548 15.88 43.71 -8.64
C SER A 548 15.12 44.12 -9.91
N GLU A 549 15.81 44.24 -11.04
CA GLU A 549 15.19 44.61 -12.35
C GLU A 549 14.13 43.59 -12.80
N ASN A 550 14.36 42.30 -12.53
CA ASN A 550 13.45 41.23 -12.90
C ASN A 550 12.44 40.91 -11.81
N LYS A 551 12.43 41.64 -10.69
CA LYS A 551 11.51 41.48 -9.56
C LYS A 551 11.44 40.05 -9.04
N LEU A 552 12.60 39.37 -8.98
CA LEU A 552 12.68 38.00 -8.51
C LEU A 552 12.50 37.95 -6.99
N THR A 553 11.64 37.06 -6.53
CA THR A 553 11.23 36.96 -5.14
C THR A 553 11.36 35.53 -4.60
N LEU A 554 10.37 35.05 -3.84
CA LEU A 554 10.29 33.67 -3.37
C LEU A 554 10.49 32.66 -4.51
N THR A 555 11.01 31.47 -4.19
CA THR A 555 11.29 30.40 -5.18
C THR A 555 12.40 30.73 -6.19
N THR A 556 13.34 31.62 -5.83
CA THR A 556 14.53 31.89 -6.64
C THR A 556 15.75 31.15 -6.05
N MET A 557 16.38 30.30 -6.87
CA MET A 557 17.68 29.69 -6.56
C MET A 557 18.79 30.53 -7.17
N ILE A 558 19.77 30.93 -6.38
CA ILE A 558 20.97 31.61 -6.84
C ILE A 558 22.10 30.58 -6.92
N VAL A 559 22.74 30.47 -8.07
CA VAL A 559 23.92 29.61 -8.26
C VAL A 559 25.09 30.48 -8.65
N VAL A 560 26.24 30.30 -7.97
CA VAL A 560 27.47 31.09 -8.21
C VAL A 560 28.65 30.13 -8.35
N GLY A 561 29.48 30.34 -9.37
CA GLY A 561 30.71 29.59 -9.50
C GLY A 561 31.15 29.33 -10.94
N GLU A 562 32.41 28.97 -11.08
CA GLU A 562 33.10 28.69 -12.35
C GLU A 562 32.51 27.50 -13.14
N ALA A 563 31.76 26.62 -12.48
CA ALA A 563 31.14 25.48 -13.13
C ALA A 563 29.93 25.86 -14.01
N ILE A 564 29.35 27.06 -13.85
CA ILE A 564 28.16 27.48 -14.57
C ILE A 564 28.47 27.69 -16.06
N GLY A 565 27.95 26.79 -16.91
CA GLY A 565 28.09 26.88 -18.37
C GLY A 565 29.50 26.57 -18.89
N ASN A 566 30.45 26.28 -18.03
CA ASN A 566 31.80 25.91 -18.40
C ASN A 566 31.89 24.41 -18.75
N ARG A 567 32.55 24.07 -19.87
CA ARG A 567 32.72 22.72 -20.39
C ARG A 567 34.17 22.36 -20.71
N GLU A 568 35.10 23.16 -20.24
CA GLU A 568 36.53 22.96 -20.52
C GLU A 568 37.18 21.90 -19.63
N GLY A 569 36.45 21.39 -18.64
CA GLY A 569 36.96 20.36 -17.71
C GLY A 569 37.05 18.98 -18.40
N HIS A 570 38.20 18.35 -18.27
CA HIS A 570 38.43 16.98 -18.72
C HIS A 570 38.43 16.02 -17.54
N SER A 571 37.48 15.11 -17.49
CA SER A 571 37.46 14.05 -16.48
C SER A 571 38.46 12.96 -16.85
N LEU A 572 39.38 12.64 -15.95
CA LEU A 572 40.28 11.49 -16.09
C LEU A 572 39.54 10.16 -16.30
N LEU A 573 38.28 10.07 -15.87
CA LEU A 573 37.44 8.89 -16.08
C LEU A 573 37.33 8.50 -17.57
N TYR A 574 37.37 9.48 -18.47
CA TYR A 574 37.30 9.25 -19.93
C TYR A 574 38.68 9.16 -20.60
N ASP A 575 39.76 9.36 -19.83
CA ASP A 575 41.11 9.21 -20.34
C ASP A 575 41.38 7.73 -20.72
N PRO A 576 41.92 7.45 -21.92
CA PRO A 576 42.21 6.08 -22.33
C PRO A 576 43.20 5.32 -21.41
N THR A 577 44.04 6.07 -20.70
CA THR A 577 45.03 5.50 -19.76
C THR A 577 44.45 5.24 -18.36
N PHE A 578 43.23 5.71 -18.08
CA PHE A 578 42.60 5.58 -16.77
C PHE A 578 41.94 4.18 -16.60
N ALA A 579 42.57 3.34 -15.78
CA ALA A 579 42.04 2.03 -15.42
C ALA A 579 41.10 2.11 -14.23
N HIS A 580 40.02 1.34 -14.25
CA HIS A 580 39.06 1.18 -13.12
C HIS A 580 38.52 -0.25 -13.11
N LEU A 581 37.66 -0.57 -12.12
CA LEU A 581 37.15 -1.94 -11.88
C LEU A 581 36.63 -2.65 -13.14
N PHE A 582 36.03 -1.93 -14.08
CA PHE A 582 35.41 -2.45 -15.30
C PHE A 582 36.18 -2.12 -16.59
N ARG A 583 37.28 -1.34 -16.53
CA ARG A 583 38.10 -0.96 -17.68
C ARG A 583 39.60 -1.13 -17.34
N ARG A 584 40.27 -2.06 -18.02
CA ARG A 584 41.71 -2.24 -17.92
C ARG A 584 42.44 -1.25 -18.83
N GLU A 585 43.66 -0.86 -18.45
CA GLU A 585 44.55 -0.05 -19.27
C GLU A 585 44.77 -0.69 -20.65
N GLY A 586 44.54 0.03 -21.74
CA GLY A 586 44.87 -0.44 -23.09
C GLY A 586 43.80 -1.26 -23.82
N PHE A 587 42.57 -1.43 -23.26
CA PHE A 587 41.46 -2.07 -24.01
C PHE A 587 40.73 -1.03 -24.87
N THR A 588 41.11 -0.90 -26.14
CA THR A 588 40.23 -0.35 -27.18
C THR A 588 39.42 -1.53 -27.72
N ASP A 589 38.15 -1.67 -27.27
CA ASP A 589 37.20 -2.54 -27.95
C ASP A 589 37.00 -1.99 -29.37
N ASN A 590 37.52 -2.69 -30.35
CA ASN A 590 37.11 -2.52 -31.74
C ASN A 590 35.70 -3.08 -31.85
N VAL A 591 34.68 -2.20 -31.86
CA VAL A 591 33.32 -2.46 -32.34
C VAL A 591 33.19 -1.86 -33.73
#